data_eae36a116a6f36a1a93908a9a35f668d
#
_entry.id   eae36a116a6f36a1a93908a9a35f668d
#
_cell.length_a   1.000
_cell.length_b   1.000
_cell.length_c   1.000
_cell.angle_alpha   90.00
_cell.angle_beta   90.00
_cell.angle_gamma   90.00
#
_symmetry.space_group_name_H-M   'P 1'
#
loop_
_entity.id
_entity.type
_entity.pdbx_description
1 polymer ?
#
loop_
_entity_poly.entity_id
_entity_poly.type
_entity_poly.pdbx_seq_one_letter_code
_entity_poly.pdbx_strand_id
1 'polypeptide(L)'
;NAGLSPDLELDGGAQVKVLWLNFHDEAPDRGYWCYGWLEETLAGYPEHESFNDGAVVVIPAEYNAPYVDRINAVLELLPWAIVILASDERGLFPVEDLVPVTALWVMTPHFEKHVYPAGTNFMGEFYPQDARLELASIEWHNERPYRAGFSGQITHQRREELAEQMRGMDRVFFNGTAGFTQGLNRSDYYQVMTKSFTAPAPSGPETLDSFRAFEALEAGAIPVLDLNCPRTQ
;
A
#
# COMPACT_ATOMS: atom_id res chain seq x y z
N ASN A 1 -4.53 -12.39 -13.50
CA ASN A 1 -3.15 -11.97 -13.76
C ASN A 1 -3.10 -11.13 -15.02
N ALA A 2 -3.42 -9.84 -14.92
CA ALA A 2 -2.98 -8.86 -15.89
C ALA A 2 -1.64 -8.30 -15.38
N GLY A 3 -0.61 -9.15 -15.36
CA GLY A 3 0.74 -8.69 -15.18
C GLY A 3 1.08 -7.79 -16.37
N LEU A 4 1.65 -6.64 -16.09
CA LEU A 4 2.32 -5.86 -17.12
C LEU A 4 3.30 -6.80 -17.83
N SER A 5 3.16 -6.94 -19.14
CA SER A 5 4.10 -7.75 -19.92
C SER A 5 5.49 -7.15 -19.79
N PRO A 6 6.52 -7.92 -19.47
CA PRO A 6 7.89 -7.43 -19.47
C PRO A 6 8.38 -6.96 -20.87
N ASP A 7 7.53 -7.14 -21.88
CA ASP A 7 7.80 -6.76 -23.28
C ASP A 7 7.25 -5.38 -23.66
N LEU A 8 7.11 -4.47 -22.69
CA LEU A 8 6.80 -3.07 -22.98
C LEU A 8 8.05 -2.44 -23.62
N GLU A 9 8.27 -2.74 -24.91
CA GLU A 9 9.23 -2.02 -25.74
C GLU A 9 8.63 -0.64 -26.06
N LEU A 10 9.26 0.40 -25.54
CA LEU A 10 9.05 1.74 -26.02
C LEU A 10 9.55 1.82 -27.47
N ASP A 11 8.88 2.59 -28.33
CA ASP A 11 9.29 2.82 -29.73
C ASP A 11 10.79 3.15 -29.77
N GLY A 12 11.59 2.24 -30.32
CA GLY A 12 13.06 2.38 -30.40
C GLY A 12 13.87 1.34 -29.63
N GLY A 13 13.24 0.33 -29.00
CA GLY A 13 13.94 -0.75 -28.29
C GLY A 13 14.49 -0.32 -26.92
N ALA A 14 14.08 0.84 -26.38
CA ALA A 14 14.44 1.27 -25.03
C ALA A 14 13.69 0.43 -23.99
N GLN A 15 14.42 -0.28 -23.15
CA GLN A 15 13.84 -0.99 -22.01
C GLN A 15 13.47 -0.01 -20.89
N VAL A 16 12.32 -0.21 -20.27
CA VAL A 16 11.95 0.49 -19.03
C VAL A 16 12.91 0.05 -17.94
N LYS A 17 13.54 1.00 -17.28
CA LYS A 17 14.47 0.75 -16.17
C LYS A 17 13.88 1.25 -14.87
N VAL A 18 14.25 0.61 -13.77
CA VAL A 18 13.75 0.94 -12.42
C VAL A 18 14.88 1.49 -11.56
N LEU A 19 14.64 2.65 -10.97
CA LEU A 19 15.53 3.29 -10.01
C LEU A 19 14.84 3.35 -8.64
N TRP A 20 15.41 2.67 -7.66
CA TRP A 20 15.02 2.83 -6.25
C TRP A 20 15.84 3.94 -5.63
N LEU A 21 15.19 5.04 -5.32
CA LEU A 21 15.84 6.26 -4.82
C LEU A 21 15.58 6.40 -3.32
N ASN A 22 16.59 6.14 -2.53
CA ASN A 22 16.55 6.26 -1.09
C ASN A 22 17.81 6.95 -0.58
N PHE A 23 17.65 8.03 0.17
CA PHE A 23 18.72 8.82 0.77
C PHE A 23 18.75 8.70 2.31
N HIS A 24 17.83 7.96 2.88
CA HIS A 24 17.72 7.80 4.32
C HIS A 24 18.26 6.43 4.76
N ASP A 25 19.26 6.42 5.66
CA ASP A 25 19.94 5.19 6.08
C ASP A 25 19.01 4.22 6.84
N GLU A 26 17.96 4.73 7.49
CA GLU A 26 16.98 3.95 8.24
C GLU A 26 15.73 3.59 7.41
N ALA A 27 15.68 3.99 6.13
CA ALA A 27 14.55 3.60 5.31
C ALA A 27 14.55 2.08 5.12
N PRO A 28 13.39 1.46 5.24
CA PRO A 28 13.27 0.01 5.08
C PRO A 28 13.75 -0.46 3.71
N ASP A 29 14.25 -1.68 3.66
CA ASP A 29 14.62 -2.36 2.43
C ASP A 29 13.45 -2.44 1.43
N ARG A 30 13.76 -2.70 0.17
CA ARG A 30 12.77 -2.82 -0.92
C ARG A 30 11.65 -3.81 -0.62
N GLY A 31 11.95 -4.90 0.08
CA GLY A 31 10.99 -5.91 0.53
C GLY A 31 10.12 -5.49 1.73
N TYR A 32 10.15 -4.21 2.12
CA TYR A 32 9.32 -3.72 3.23
C TYR A 32 7.83 -3.94 2.96
N TRP A 33 7.09 -4.33 3.99
CA TRP A 33 5.71 -4.79 3.87
C TRP A 33 4.76 -3.81 3.15
N CYS A 34 4.98 -2.50 3.25
CA CYS A 34 4.12 -1.50 2.59
C CYS A 34 4.32 -1.44 1.06
N TYR A 35 5.49 -1.78 0.55
CA TYR A 35 5.80 -1.67 -0.88
C TYR A 35 6.61 -2.83 -1.47
N GLY A 36 6.80 -3.92 -0.72
CA GLY A 36 7.45 -5.13 -1.23
C GLY A 36 6.78 -5.71 -2.47
N TRP A 37 5.47 -5.51 -2.63
CA TRP A 37 4.75 -5.87 -3.85
C TRP A 37 5.23 -5.08 -5.09
N LEU A 38 5.72 -3.84 -4.92
CA LEU A 38 6.35 -3.08 -6.02
C LEU A 38 7.64 -3.74 -6.45
N GLU A 39 8.46 -4.20 -5.50
CA GLU A 39 9.68 -4.94 -5.82
C GLU A 39 9.36 -6.18 -6.64
N GLU A 40 8.38 -6.99 -6.23
CA GLU A 40 7.95 -8.16 -7.00
C GLU A 40 7.44 -7.79 -8.39
N THR A 41 6.60 -6.75 -8.47
CA THR A 41 6.02 -6.30 -9.74
C THR A 41 7.09 -5.78 -10.69
N LEU A 42 8.11 -5.13 -10.17
CA LEU A 42 9.16 -4.49 -10.94
C LEU A 42 10.42 -5.35 -11.11
N ALA A 43 10.50 -6.52 -10.47
CA ALA A 43 11.67 -7.42 -10.51
C ALA A 43 12.03 -7.91 -11.93
N GLY A 44 11.07 -7.86 -12.87
CA GLY A 44 11.33 -8.20 -14.29
C GLY A 44 12.03 -7.11 -15.10
N TYR A 45 12.16 -5.92 -14.54
CA TYR A 45 12.77 -4.78 -15.23
C TYR A 45 14.21 -4.57 -14.77
N PRO A 46 15.14 -4.21 -15.67
CA PRO A 46 16.53 -3.95 -15.30
C PRO A 46 16.65 -2.74 -14.38
N GLU A 47 17.62 -2.80 -13.49
CA GLU A 47 17.99 -1.63 -12.69
C GLU A 47 18.58 -0.52 -13.57
N HIS A 48 18.33 0.72 -13.15
CA HIS A 48 18.82 1.89 -13.86
C HIS A 48 20.34 2.08 -13.61
N GLU A 49 21.12 2.04 -14.68
CA GLU A 49 22.59 2.12 -14.61
C GLU A 49 23.16 3.43 -15.18
N SER A 50 22.34 4.21 -15.89
CA SER A 50 22.79 5.41 -16.60
C SER A 50 21.69 6.47 -16.68
N PHE A 51 22.01 7.70 -16.35
CA PHE A 51 21.10 8.85 -16.46
C PHE A 51 20.81 9.29 -17.90
N ASN A 52 21.36 8.61 -18.92
CA ASN A 52 21.04 8.89 -20.31
C ASN A 52 19.66 8.36 -20.74
N ASP A 53 19.10 7.44 -19.96
CA ASP A 53 17.79 6.83 -20.19
C ASP A 53 16.78 7.34 -19.15
N GLY A 54 15.50 7.33 -19.50
CA GLY A 54 14.45 7.57 -18.50
C GLY A 54 14.23 6.37 -17.58
N ALA A 55 13.51 6.59 -16.49
CA ALA A 55 13.29 5.56 -15.48
C ALA A 55 11.91 5.61 -14.84
N VAL A 56 11.46 4.46 -14.31
CA VAL A 56 10.48 4.38 -13.23
C VAL A 56 11.24 4.54 -11.93
N VAL A 57 10.95 5.60 -11.20
CA VAL A 57 11.64 5.96 -9.95
C VAL A 57 10.73 5.66 -8.76
N VAL A 58 11.12 4.73 -7.91
CA VAL A 58 10.39 4.39 -6.68
C VAL A 58 11.07 5.07 -5.50
N ILE A 59 10.30 5.83 -4.73
CA ILE A 59 10.77 6.61 -3.59
C ILE A 59 9.97 6.21 -2.36
N PRO A 60 10.60 5.63 -1.31
CA PRO A 60 10.01 5.50 0.03
C PRO A 60 9.77 6.90 0.62
N ALA A 61 8.57 7.44 0.37
CA ALA A 61 8.33 8.88 0.45
C ALA A 61 8.53 9.43 1.87
N GLU A 62 7.91 8.82 2.88
CA GLU A 62 7.99 9.31 4.27
C GLU A 62 9.42 9.46 4.78
N TYR A 63 10.29 8.49 4.49
CA TYR A 63 11.69 8.51 4.93
C TYR A 63 12.54 9.50 4.13
N ASN A 64 12.14 9.81 2.91
CA ASN A 64 12.89 10.68 2.02
C ASN A 64 12.36 12.12 1.97
N ALA A 65 11.36 12.46 2.78
CA ALA A 65 10.82 13.82 2.86
C ALA A 65 11.91 14.91 3.09
N PRO A 66 12.92 14.73 3.95
CA PRO A 66 13.98 15.74 4.15
C PRO A 66 14.95 15.88 2.96
N TYR A 67 14.85 15.00 1.95
CA TYR A 67 15.81 14.91 0.85
C TYR A 67 15.22 15.30 -0.50
N VAL A 68 14.08 16.01 -0.54
CA VAL A 68 13.39 16.38 -1.78
C VAL A 68 14.30 17.12 -2.78
N ASP A 69 15.18 18.00 -2.31
CA ASP A 69 16.15 18.69 -3.18
C ASP A 69 17.12 17.71 -3.87
N ARG A 70 17.58 16.69 -3.13
CA ARG A 70 18.47 15.66 -3.70
C ARG A 70 17.73 14.78 -4.68
N ILE A 71 16.46 14.46 -4.40
CA ILE A 71 15.58 13.72 -5.30
C ILE A 71 15.41 14.52 -6.59
N ASN A 72 15.08 15.80 -6.49
CA ASN A 72 14.92 16.69 -7.63
C ASN A 72 16.20 16.74 -8.49
N ALA A 73 17.37 16.87 -7.87
CA ALA A 73 18.65 16.87 -8.57
C ALA A 73 18.87 15.57 -9.39
N VAL A 74 18.38 14.42 -8.90
CA VAL A 74 18.44 13.15 -9.65
C VAL A 74 17.39 13.12 -10.76
N LEU A 75 16.16 13.54 -10.49
CA LEU A 75 15.08 13.56 -11.48
C LEU A 75 15.39 14.48 -12.67
N GLU A 76 16.04 15.61 -12.44
CA GLU A 76 16.48 16.53 -13.49
C GLU A 76 17.54 15.98 -14.44
N LEU A 77 18.25 14.92 -14.02
CA LEU A 77 19.21 14.22 -14.88
C LEU A 77 18.54 13.22 -15.83
N LEU A 78 17.28 12.85 -15.57
CA LEU A 78 16.55 11.87 -16.37
C LEU A 78 15.81 12.56 -17.51
N PRO A 79 15.90 12.05 -18.77
CA PRO A 79 15.14 12.61 -19.88
C PRO A 79 13.62 12.48 -19.71
N TRP A 80 13.17 11.48 -18.96
CA TRP A 80 11.80 11.32 -18.46
C TRP A 80 11.82 10.49 -17.18
N ALA A 81 10.84 10.72 -16.31
CA ALA A 81 10.66 9.96 -15.09
C ALA A 81 9.17 9.67 -14.83
N ILE A 82 8.86 8.42 -14.49
CA ILE A 82 7.60 8.03 -13.86
C ILE A 82 7.93 7.84 -12.39
N VAL A 83 7.42 8.69 -11.53
CA VAL A 83 7.72 8.65 -10.09
C VAL A 83 6.60 7.93 -9.35
N ILE A 84 6.97 6.99 -8.48
CA ILE A 84 6.09 6.30 -7.56
C ILE A 84 6.50 6.69 -6.14
N LEU A 85 5.67 7.50 -5.47
CA LEU A 85 5.82 7.81 -4.05
C LEU A 85 5.17 6.68 -3.25
N ALA A 86 6.01 5.85 -2.65
CA ALA A 86 5.58 4.68 -1.90
C ALA A 86 5.56 4.99 -0.40
N SER A 87 4.45 4.66 0.28
CA SER A 87 4.32 4.68 1.73
C SER A 87 4.65 6.03 2.40
N ASP A 88 3.80 7.02 2.17
CA ASP A 88 3.82 8.28 2.93
C ASP A 88 2.65 8.32 3.93
N GLU A 89 2.65 7.41 4.91
CA GLU A 89 1.52 7.25 5.82
C GLU A 89 1.22 8.51 6.64
N ARG A 90 2.23 9.32 6.92
CA ARG A 90 2.07 10.57 7.69
C ARG A 90 1.91 11.81 6.83
N GLY A 91 1.99 11.70 5.51
CA GLY A 91 1.95 12.84 4.60
C GLY A 91 3.06 13.84 4.90
N LEU A 92 4.30 13.36 4.98
CA LEU A 92 5.47 14.18 5.27
C LEU A 92 6.22 14.63 4.01
N PHE A 93 6.03 13.89 2.91
CA PHE A 93 6.75 14.17 1.69
C PHE A 93 6.18 15.41 0.98
N PRO A 94 6.97 16.46 0.76
CA PRO A 94 6.51 17.70 0.15
C PRO A 94 6.35 17.53 -1.38
N VAL A 95 5.27 16.90 -1.79
CA VAL A 95 5.00 16.53 -3.18
C VAL A 95 4.91 17.75 -4.10
N GLU A 96 4.49 18.88 -3.58
CA GLU A 96 4.44 20.17 -4.25
C GLU A 96 5.81 20.74 -4.63
N ASP A 97 6.88 20.29 -3.96
CA ASP A 97 8.26 20.72 -4.20
C ASP A 97 8.97 19.83 -5.23
N LEU A 98 8.32 18.75 -5.72
CA LEU A 98 8.89 17.92 -6.78
C LEU A 98 8.96 18.69 -8.10
N VAL A 99 10.10 18.52 -8.80
CA VAL A 99 10.21 18.96 -10.19
C VAL A 99 9.17 18.25 -11.08
N PRO A 100 8.74 18.88 -12.17
CA PRO A 100 7.81 18.24 -13.11
C PRO A 100 8.35 16.90 -13.62
N VAL A 101 7.51 15.87 -13.54
CA VAL A 101 7.83 14.51 -14.00
C VAL A 101 6.83 14.06 -15.07
N THR A 102 7.14 13.03 -15.82
CA THR A 102 6.27 12.49 -16.89
C THR A 102 4.95 11.97 -16.34
N ALA A 103 5.00 11.27 -15.23
CA ALA A 103 3.83 10.83 -14.46
C ALA A 103 4.20 10.69 -12.98
N LEU A 104 3.24 11.01 -12.11
CA LEU A 104 3.35 10.85 -10.68
C LEU A 104 2.30 9.87 -10.18
N TRP A 105 2.71 8.90 -9.38
CA TRP A 105 1.87 7.95 -8.67
C TRP A 105 2.09 8.08 -7.18
N VAL A 106 1.02 8.18 -6.41
CA VAL A 106 1.07 8.36 -4.95
C VAL A 106 0.27 7.25 -4.28
N MET A 107 0.92 6.50 -3.37
CA MET A 107 0.28 5.37 -2.67
C MET A 107 -0.66 5.80 -1.56
N THR A 108 -0.25 6.73 -0.73
CA THR A 108 -1.01 7.15 0.47
C THR A 108 -1.26 8.66 0.42
N PRO A 109 -2.23 9.12 -0.40
CA PRO A 109 -2.45 10.55 -0.59
C PRO A 109 -3.05 11.20 0.67
N HIS A 110 -2.54 12.38 0.99
CA HIS A 110 -3.00 13.25 2.08
C HIS A 110 -3.56 14.57 1.53
N PHE A 111 -4.78 14.54 1.06
CA PHE A 111 -5.43 15.71 0.44
C PHE A 111 -5.64 16.90 1.39
N GLU A 112 -5.56 16.66 2.69
CA GLU A 112 -5.64 17.74 3.70
C GLU A 112 -4.30 18.44 3.91
N LYS A 113 -3.18 17.78 3.57
CA LYS A 113 -1.82 18.29 3.78
C LYS A 113 -1.16 18.79 2.51
N HIS A 114 -1.48 18.21 1.36
CA HIS A 114 -0.79 18.42 0.11
C HIS A 114 -1.71 18.80 -1.04
N VAL A 115 -1.19 19.62 -1.95
CA VAL A 115 -1.79 19.93 -3.24
C VAL A 115 -1.03 19.17 -4.32
N TYR A 116 -1.66 18.11 -4.82
CA TYR A 116 -1.04 17.26 -5.84
C TYR A 116 -1.08 17.92 -7.22
N PRO A 117 0.02 17.78 -8.03
CA PRO A 117 0.03 18.24 -9.40
C PRO A 117 -1.15 17.67 -10.22
N ALA A 118 -1.62 18.45 -11.19
CA ALA A 118 -2.66 17.97 -12.10
C ALA A 118 -2.17 16.74 -12.88
N GLY A 119 -3.03 15.71 -12.95
CA GLY A 119 -2.67 14.42 -13.58
C GLY A 119 -1.93 13.44 -12.67
N THR A 120 -1.80 13.74 -11.37
CA THR A 120 -1.31 12.76 -10.40
C THR A 120 -2.26 11.56 -10.35
N ASN A 121 -1.69 10.38 -10.40
CA ASN A 121 -2.41 9.12 -10.23
C ASN A 121 -2.33 8.68 -8.77
N PHE A 122 -3.44 8.20 -8.23
CA PHE A 122 -3.49 7.70 -6.88
C PHE A 122 -3.66 6.19 -6.90
N MET A 123 -2.88 5.53 -6.05
CA MET A 123 -2.92 4.08 -5.88
C MET A 123 -3.16 3.76 -4.41
N GLY A 124 -3.90 2.70 -4.16
CA GLY A 124 -4.17 2.27 -2.80
C GLY A 124 -2.96 1.65 -2.13
N GLU A 125 -3.02 1.56 -0.83
CA GLU A 125 -2.08 0.77 -0.04
C GLU A 125 -2.29 -0.71 -0.36
N PHE A 126 -1.23 -1.39 -0.82
CA PHE A 126 -1.29 -2.80 -1.13
C PHE A 126 -0.87 -3.64 0.08
N TYR A 127 -1.41 -4.84 0.16
CA TYR A 127 -1.11 -5.73 1.25
C TYR A 127 0.23 -6.45 1.03
N PRO A 128 0.86 -6.96 2.10
CA PRO A 128 2.13 -7.66 2.02
C PRO A 128 2.04 -8.90 1.11
N GLN A 129 3.07 -9.11 0.29
CA GLN A 129 3.19 -10.24 -0.62
C GLN A 129 2.99 -11.60 0.06
N ASP A 130 3.52 -11.76 1.26
CA ASP A 130 3.39 -12.97 2.05
C ASP A 130 1.93 -13.34 2.38
N ALA A 131 1.02 -12.37 2.39
CA ALA A 131 -0.39 -12.61 2.66
C ALA A 131 -1.02 -13.54 1.64
N ARG A 132 -0.69 -13.36 0.37
CA ARG A 132 -1.19 -14.20 -0.73
C ARG A 132 -0.74 -15.65 -0.60
N LEU A 133 0.52 -15.87 -0.23
CA LEU A 133 1.08 -17.20 -0.05
C LEU A 133 0.45 -17.91 1.15
N GLU A 134 0.27 -17.18 2.26
CA GLU A 134 -0.38 -17.71 3.45
C GLU A 134 -1.84 -18.09 3.17
N LEU A 135 -2.60 -17.21 2.52
CA LEU A 135 -4.00 -17.47 2.15
C LEU A 135 -4.15 -18.64 1.19
N ALA A 136 -3.20 -18.84 0.27
CA ALA A 136 -3.22 -19.99 -0.63
C ALA A 136 -3.08 -21.33 0.10
N SER A 137 -2.51 -21.34 1.31
CA SER A 137 -2.37 -22.55 2.14
C SER A 137 -3.57 -22.81 3.05
N ILE A 138 -4.50 -21.86 3.17
CA ILE A 138 -5.65 -21.97 4.07
C ILE A 138 -6.82 -22.64 3.35
N GLU A 139 -7.44 -23.61 4.03
CA GLU A 139 -8.64 -24.27 3.52
C GLU A 139 -9.82 -23.29 3.47
N TRP A 140 -10.45 -23.18 2.31
CA TRP A 140 -11.62 -22.34 2.11
C TRP A 140 -12.86 -22.97 2.73
N HIS A 141 -13.56 -22.22 3.55
CA HIS A 141 -14.79 -22.66 4.19
C HIS A 141 -16.02 -22.21 3.40
N ASN A 142 -16.82 -23.17 2.92
CA ASN A 142 -18.12 -22.89 2.30
C ASN A 142 -19.11 -22.33 3.33
N GLU A 143 -19.01 -22.79 4.58
CA GLU A 143 -19.81 -22.29 5.70
C GLU A 143 -18.96 -21.33 6.54
N ARG A 144 -19.37 -20.06 6.59
CA ARG A 144 -18.70 -19.06 7.38
C ARG A 144 -19.41 -18.84 8.72
N PRO A 145 -18.82 -19.27 9.85
CA PRO A 145 -19.47 -19.17 11.16
C PRO A 145 -19.64 -17.73 11.61
N TYR A 146 -18.77 -16.79 11.14
CA TYR A 146 -18.81 -15.41 11.55
C TYR A 146 -19.51 -14.53 10.50
N ARG A 147 -20.41 -13.65 10.96
CA ARG A 147 -20.98 -12.58 10.14
C ARG A 147 -19.93 -11.53 9.83
N ALA A 148 -19.11 -11.20 10.86
CA ALA A 148 -17.98 -10.28 10.72
C ALA A 148 -16.78 -10.78 11.53
N GLY A 149 -15.58 -10.55 11.01
CA GLY A 149 -14.33 -10.86 11.69
C GLY A 149 -13.37 -9.69 11.67
N PHE A 150 -12.87 -9.31 12.84
CA PHE A 150 -11.86 -8.27 13.00
C PHE A 150 -10.78 -8.73 13.97
N SER A 151 -9.53 -8.57 13.58
CA SER A 151 -8.38 -8.63 14.47
C SER A 151 -7.43 -7.49 14.16
N GLY A 152 -7.05 -6.71 15.15
CA GLY A 152 -6.13 -5.60 14.96
C GLY A 152 -6.11 -4.61 16.13
N GLN A 153 -5.19 -3.69 16.04
CA GLN A 153 -5.01 -2.67 17.07
C GLN A 153 -6.17 -1.66 17.11
N ILE A 154 -6.54 -1.27 18.31
CA ILE A 154 -7.55 -0.24 18.58
C ILE A 154 -6.81 1.02 19.05
N THR A 155 -6.38 1.84 18.11
CA THR A 155 -5.46 2.96 18.34
C THR A 155 -6.06 4.33 18.01
N HIS A 156 -7.27 4.37 17.48
CA HIS A 156 -7.95 5.62 17.13
C HIS A 156 -9.46 5.46 17.16
N GLN A 157 -10.17 6.58 17.22
CA GLN A 157 -11.61 6.66 17.44
C GLN A 157 -12.45 5.76 16.53
N ARG A 158 -12.17 5.73 15.21
CA ARG A 158 -12.93 4.88 14.25
C ARG A 158 -12.88 3.39 14.62
N ARG A 159 -11.73 2.92 15.13
CA ARG A 159 -11.59 1.53 15.58
C ARG A 159 -12.22 1.27 16.93
N GLU A 160 -12.28 2.28 17.81
CA GLU A 160 -13.03 2.21 19.06
C GLU A 160 -14.53 2.09 18.80
N GLU A 161 -15.08 2.93 17.90
CA GLU A 161 -16.47 2.87 17.46
C GLU A 161 -16.82 1.52 16.81
N LEU A 162 -15.94 1.00 15.94
CA LEU A 162 -16.08 -0.33 15.38
C LEU A 162 -16.14 -1.40 16.48
N ALA A 163 -15.23 -1.33 17.45
CA ALA A 163 -15.18 -2.27 18.57
C ALA A 163 -16.46 -2.27 19.39
N GLU A 164 -17.04 -1.09 19.65
CA GLU A 164 -18.32 -0.95 20.36
C GLU A 164 -19.47 -1.57 19.58
N GLN A 165 -19.55 -1.29 18.30
CA GLN A 165 -20.59 -1.86 17.42
C GLN A 165 -20.48 -3.39 17.36
N MET A 166 -19.28 -3.93 17.19
CA MET A 166 -19.09 -5.38 17.06
C MET A 166 -19.39 -6.14 18.34
N ARG A 167 -19.17 -5.56 19.54
CA ARG A 167 -19.51 -6.22 20.83
C ARG A 167 -20.98 -6.56 20.99
N GLY A 168 -21.88 -5.84 20.33
CA GLY A 168 -23.32 -6.06 20.39
C GLY A 168 -23.87 -6.99 19.31
N MET A 169 -23.04 -7.51 18.42
CA MET A 169 -23.48 -8.31 17.26
C MET A 169 -23.31 -9.81 17.51
N ASP A 170 -24.26 -10.60 16.99
CA ASP A 170 -24.16 -12.05 17.01
C ASP A 170 -23.18 -12.57 15.95
N ARG A 171 -22.54 -13.69 16.25
CA ARG A 171 -21.65 -14.38 15.33
C ARG A 171 -20.50 -13.49 14.81
N VAL A 172 -19.89 -12.76 15.71
CA VAL A 172 -18.74 -11.89 15.43
C VAL A 172 -17.49 -12.47 16.06
N PHE A 173 -16.41 -12.48 15.31
CA PHE A 173 -15.08 -12.64 15.87
C PHE A 173 -14.45 -11.26 16.04
N PHE A 174 -14.09 -10.91 17.27
CA PHE A 174 -13.43 -9.64 17.57
C PHE A 174 -12.22 -9.85 18.46
N ASN A 175 -11.04 -9.44 17.96
CA ASN A 175 -9.80 -9.43 18.70
C ASN A 175 -9.13 -8.07 18.57
N GLY A 176 -9.49 -7.15 19.47
CA GLY A 176 -8.87 -5.83 19.58
C GLY A 176 -7.59 -5.88 20.41
N THR A 177 -6.51 -5.28 19.93
CA THR A 177 -5.21 -5.21 20.60
C THR A 177 -4.81 -3.78 20.89
N ALA A 178 -3.95 -3.58 21.90
CA ALA A 178 -3.48 -2.25 22.28
C ALA A 178 -2.32 -1.75 21.42
N GLY A 179 -1.63 -2.64 20.72
CA GLY A 179 -0.45 -2.28 19.93
C GLY A 179 -0.23 -3.17 18.72
N PHE A 180 0.68 -2.72 17.87
CA PHE A 180 1.14 -3.47 16.71
C PHE A 180 1.82 -4.77 17.16
N THR A 181 1.65 -5.85 16.41
CA THR A 181 2.21 -7.18 16.70
C THR A 181 1.66 -7.91 17.93
N GLN A 182 0.69 -7.36 18.65
CA GLN A 182 0.06 -8.00 19.82
C GLN A 182 -1.16 -8.86 19.47
N GLY A 183 -1.48 -8.97 18.19
CA GLY A 183 -2.64 -9.68 17.67
C GLY A 183 -2.44 -11.18 17.51
N LEU A 184 -3.30 -11.75 16.69
CA LEU A 184 -3.14 -13.12 16.23
C LEU A 184 -1.86 -13.27 15.41
N ASN A 185 -1.29 -14.47 15.41
CA ASN A 185 -0.30 -14.78 14.40
C ASN A 185 -0.93 -14.69 12.99
N ARG A 186 -0.11 -14.63 11.95
CA ARG A 186 -0.56 -14.41 10.58
C ARG A 186 -1.56 -15.47 10.11
N SER A 187 -1.30 -16.73 10.36
CA SER A 187 -2.18 -17.83 9.95
C SER A 187 -3.56 -17.75 10.60
N ASP A 188 -3.60 -17.54 11.92
CA ASP A 188 -4.87 -17.40 12.65
C ASP A 188 -5.65 -16.16 12.20
N TYR A 189 -4.94 -15.06 11.90
CA TYR A 189 -5.54 -13.83 11.38
C TYR A 189 -6.26 -14.08 10.03
N TYR A 190 -5.61 -14.76 9.08
CA TYR A 190 -6.25 -15.08 7.81
C TYR A 190 -7.34 -16.14 7.94
N GLN A 191 -7.20 -17.10 8.86
CA GLN A 191 -8.29 -18.05 9.16
C GLN A 191 -9.55 -17.34 9.66
N VAL A 192 -9.43 -16.30 10.47
CA VAL A 192 -10.59 -15.49 10.89
C VAL A 192 -11.26 -14.85 9.67
N MET A 193 -10.50 -14.29 8.74
CA MET A 193 -11.06 -13.68 7.52
C MET A 193 -11.75 -14.72 6.63
N THR A 194 -11.13 -15.87 6.36
CA THR A 194 -11.75 -16.94 5.54
C THR A 194 -13.02 -17.51 6.15
N LYS A 195 -13.16 -17.44 7.48
CA LYS A 195 -14.37 -17.88 8.24
C LYS A 195 -15.41 -16.77 8.42
N SER A 196 -15.19 -15.58 7.87
CA SER A 196 -16.08 -14.42 8.03
C SER A 196 -16.77 -14.06 6.71
N PHE A 197 -18.04 -13.69 6.76
CA PHE A 197 -18.74 -13.11 5.60
C PHE A 197 -18.23 -11.73 5.28
N THR A 198 -18.03 -10.90 6.30
CA THR A 198 -17.51 -9.55 6.15
C THR A 198 -16.25 -9.38 7.00
N ALA A 199 -15.34 -8.54 6.54
CA ALA A 199 -14.15 -8.16 7.28
C ALA A 199 -14.07 -6.63 7.34
N PRO A 200 -14.33 -6.01 8.49
CA PRO A 200 -14.12 -4.59 8.66
C PRO A 200 -12.66 -4.20 8.39
N ALA A 201 -12.49 -3.23 7.52
CA ALA A 201 -11.21 -2.69 7.13
C ALA A 201 -11.18 -1.17 7.38
N PRO A 202 -11.26 -0.75 8.65
CA PRO A 202 -11.22 0.66 8.99
C PRO A 202 -9.88 1.24 8.58
N SER A 203 -9.91 2.46 8.09
CA SER A 203 -8.73 3.22 7.69
C SER A 203 -7.69 3.32 8.82
N GLY A 204 -6.47 3.66 8.45
CA GLY A 204 -5.40 3.97 9.39
C GLY A 204 -5.70 5.22 10.23
N PRO A 205 -4.88 5.53 11.22
CA PRO A 205 -5.09 6.71 12.06
C PRO A 205 -4.95 8.02 11.27
N GLU A 206 -4.06 8.06 10.32
CA GLU A 206 -3.76 9.24 9.51
C GLU A 206 -4.15 9.11 8.03
N THR A 207 -4.14 7.89 7.48
CA THR A 207 -4.57 7.62 6.11
C THR A 207 -5.98 7.08 6.06
N LEU A 208 -6.71 7.42 5.00
CA LEU A 208 -8.06 6.89 4.76
C LEU A 208 -8.04 5.53 4.04
N ASP A 209 -6.89 4.89 3.97
CA ASP A 209 -6.72 3.61 3.30
C ASP A 209 -6.34 2.49 4.27
N SER A 210 -6.53 1.25 3.85
CA SER A 210 -6.16 0.06 4.63
C SER A 210 -5.92 -1.13 3.71
N PHE A 211 -4.73 -1.71 3.78
CA PHE A 211 -4.39 -2.97 3.11
C PHE A 211 -5.34 -4.13 3.51
N ARG A 212 -5.97 -4.04 4.68
CA ARG A 212 -6.95 -5.02 5.17
C ARG A 212 -8.13 -5.23 4.23
N ALA A 213 -8.45 -4.25 3.40
CA ALA A 213 -9.48 -4.39 2.37
C ALA A 213 -9.09 -5.44 1.31
N PHE A 214 -7.85 -5.46 0.89
CA PHE A 214 -7.35 -6.44 -0.08
C PHE A 214 -7.19 -7.82 0.56
N GLU A 215 -6.68 -7.88 1.79
CA GLU A 215 -6.60 -9.14 2.53
C GLU A 215 -7.98 -9.79 2.68
N ALA A 216 -9.02 -8.97 2.94
CA ALA A 216 -10.40 -9.45 3.01
C ALA A 216 -10.87 -10.03 1.67
N LEU A 217 -10.62 -9.34 0.56
CA LEU A 217 -10.98 -9.81 -0.78
C LEU A 217 -10.27 -11.11 -1.14
N GLU A 218 -8.97 -11.20 -0.87
CA GLU A 218 -8.18 -12.42 -1.09
C GLU A 218 -8.70 -13.58 -0.22
N ALA A 219 -9.13 -13.29 1.01
CA ALA A 219 -9.78 -14.28 1.90
C ALA A 219 -11.23 -14.59 1.51
N GLY A 220 -11.75 -13.97 0.44
CA GLY A 220 -13.14 -14.11 0.00
C GLY A 220 -14.16 -13.53 0.95
N ALA A 221 -13.75 -12.69 1.90
CA ALA A 221 -14.66 -11.92 2.74
C ALA A 221 -15.02 -10.59 2.04
N ILE A 222 -16.20 -10.06 2.35
CA ILE A 222 -16.62 -8.75 1.85
C ILE A 222 -15.98 -7.68 2.75
N PRO A 223 -15.08 -6.81 2.24
CA PRO A 223 -14.53 -5.74 3.04
C PRO A 223 -15.59 -4.69 3.38
N VAL A 224 -15.57 -4.21 4.61
CA VAL A 224 -16.42 -3.09 5.06
C VAL A 224 -15.50 -1.92 5.31
N LEU A 225 -15.58 -0.91 4.46
CA LEU A 225 -14.71 0.27 4.46
C LEU A 225 -15.38 1.46 5.14
N ASP A 226 -14.60 2.42 5.58
CA ASP A 226 -15.10 3.71 6.05
C ASP A 226 -15.74 4.50 4.88
N LEU A 227 -16.75 5.31 5.20
CA LEU A 227 -17.46 6.12 4.20
C LEU A 227 -16.54 7.10 3.45
N ASN A 228 -15.46 7.53 4.08
CA ASN A 228 -14.51 8.48 3.51
C ASN A 228 -13.23 7.82 2.99
N CYS A 229 -13.22 6.51 2.81
CA CYS A 229 -12.07 5.83 2.22
C CYS A 229 -11.90 6.29 0.76
N PRO A 230 -10.69 6.65 0.30
CA PRO A 230 -10.45 7.05 -1.10
C PRO A 230 -10.90 6.01 -2.13
N ARG A 231 -10.97 4.74 -1.75
CA ARG A 231 -11.46 3.64 -2.60
C ARG A 231 -12.98 3.61 -2.77
N THR A 232 -13.71 4.37 -1.98
CA THR A 232 -15.18 4.42 -2.04
C THR A 232 -15.69 5.63 -2.81
N GLN A 233 -14.80 6.50 -3.23
CA GLN A 233 -15.06 7.66 -4.10
C GLN A 233 -14.70 7.34 -5.55
#